data_5384614a57b6d7f511f23ff37967f240
#
_entry.id   5384614a57b6d7f511f23ff37967f240
#
_cell.length_a   1.000
_cell.length_b   1.000
_cell.length_c   1.000
_cell.angle_alpha   90.00
_cell.angle_beta   90.00
_cell.angle_gamma   90.00
#
_symmetry.space_group_name_H-M   'P 1'
#
loop_
_entity.id
_entity.type
_entity.pdbx_description
1 polymer ?
#
loop_
_entity_poly.entity_id
_entity_poly.type
_entity_poly.pdbx_seq_one_letter_code
_entity_poly.pdbx_strand_id
1 'polypeptide(L)'
;YLSEQDATKETEEWFPKDYSPELSVDDWIELLNDSSIFTINSLQIMKRLKDYGGAATCKQLSVKYGENPNFYNGGSWSLAQRIAKKTGCPVMTKDTDDSKWWPILYIGRKSDKSSEGAYIWKLREELAEALTKVDLSEIDLYVDNTPSIWKISHGSISEKNRITFEGRNVVVVHSTTKAKATSKVSQGESFMEGIKEGDYFYLCYGNSIRLLGQFVTDKVVLNPEM
;
A
#
# COMPACT_ATOMS: atom_id res chain seq x y z
N TYR A 1 8.57 42.02 10.75
CA TYR A 1 8.53 41.59 9.33
C TYR A 1 8.55 40.06 9.35
N LEU A 2 7.36 39.47 9.33
CA LEU A 2 7.18 38.04 9.13
C LEU A 2 7.06 37.83 7.63
N SER A 3 8.04 37.18 7.04
CA SER A 3 7.93 36.72 5.66
C SER A 3 7.01 35.50 5.65
N GLU A 4 5.83 35.68 5.08
CA GLU A 4 4.97 34.59 4.65
C GLU A 4 5.74 33.73 3.63
N GLN A 5 6.23 32.58 4.07
CA GLN A 5 6.61 31.55 3.13
C GLN A 5 5.35 30.84 2.68
N ASP A 6 4.83 31.28 1.54
CA ASP A 6 3.89 30.52 0.72
C ASP A 6 4.51 29.15 0.43
N ALA A 7 4.15 28.17 1.24
CA ALA A 7 4.30 26.79 0.88
C ALA A 7 3.28 26.50 -0.23
N THR A 8 3.67 26.73 -1.47
CA THR A 8 2.96 26.21 -2.64
C THR A 8 2.86 24.69 -2.47
N LYS A 9 1.70 24.21 -1.99
CA LYS A 9 1.28 22.84 -2.19
C LYS A 9 1.27 22.64 -3.70
N GLU A 10 2.32 22.04 -4.26
CA GLU A 10 2.21 21.44 -5.58
C GLU A 10 1.02 20.48 -5.51
N THR A 11 -0.04 20.81 -6.21
CA THR A 11 -1.20 19.94 -6.36
C THR A 11 -0.67 18.69 -7.06
N GLU A 12 -0.62 17.57 -6.33
CA GLU A 12 -0.16 16.29 -6.82
C GLU A 12 -0.95 15.89 -8.07
N GLU A 13 -0.34 16.05 -9.23
CA GLU A 13 -1.01 15.77 -10.50
C GLU A 13 -1.00 14.26 -10.81
N TRP A 14 -2.19 13.71 -10.95
CA TRP A 14 -2.39 12.34 -11.41
C TRP A 14 -2.54 12.28 -12.92
N PHE A 15 -1.93 11.28 -13.55
CA PHE A 15 -1.92 11.06 -15.00
C PHE A 15 -2.45 9.66 -15.34
N PRO A 16 -2.99 9.46 -16.54
CA PRO A 16 -3.34 10.48 -17.53
C PRO A 16 -4.63 11.24 -17.15
N LYS A 17 -4.72 12.51 -17.56
CA LYS A 17 -5.92 13.35 -17.34
C LYS A 17 -6.99 13.09 -18.41
N ASP A 18 -6.56 12.86 -19.64
CA ASP A 18 -7.41 12.84 -20.83
C ASP A 18 -7.66 11.41 -21.36
N TYR A 19 -7.64 10.42 -20.46
CA TYR A 19 -7.90 9.04 -20.83
C TYR A 19 -8.89 8.40 -19.86
N SER A 20 -9.90 7.72 -20.41
CA SER A 20 -10.81 6.83 -19.68
C SER A 20 -10.91 5.49 -20.45
N PRO A 21 -10.97 4.35 -19.76
CA PRO A 21 -11.30 3.08 -20.40
C PRO A 21 -12.78 2.96 -20.79
N GLU A 22 -13.61 3.95 -20.43
CA GLU A 22 -15.06 3.98 -20.70
C GLU A 22 -15.82 2.77 -20.14
N LEU A 23 -15.33 2.24 -19.01
CA LEU A 23 -15.94 1.13 -18.30
C LEU A 23 -16.70 1.65 -17.06
N SER A 24 -17.98 1.33 -16.98
CA SER A 24 -18.83 1.64 -15.82
C SER A 24 -18.50 0.73 -14.63
N VAL A 25 -19.04 1.05 -13.45
CA VAL A 25 -18.92 0.21 -12.25
C VAL A 25 -19.51 -1.20 -12.51
N ASP A 26 -20.60 -1.28 -13.24
CA ASP A 26 -21.25 -2.58 -13.54
C ASP A 26 -20.40 -3.41 -14.51
N ASP A 27 -19.79 -2.79 -15.52
CA ASP A 27 -18.82 -3.46 -16.40
C ASP A 27 -17.64 -4.03 -15.59
N TRP A 28 -17.13 -3.27 -14.63
CA TRP A 28 -16.07 -3.72 -13.73
C TRP A 28 -16.50 -4.89 -12.85
N ILE A 29 -17.75 -4.89 -12.34
CA ILE A 29 -18.30 -6.01 -11.55
C ILE A 29 -18.38 -7.27 -12.42
N GLU A 30 -18.86 -7.16 -13.66
CA GLU A 30 -18.90 -8.30 -14.59
C GLU A 30 -17.50 -8.85 -14.85
N LEU A 31 -16.54 -7.98 -15.13
CA LEU A 31 -15.14 -8.38 -15.36
C LEU A 31 -14.52 -9.04 -14.12
N LEU A 32 -14.75 -8.51 -12.92
CA LEU A 32 -14.23 -9.05 -11.66
C LEU A 32 -14.75 -10.47 -11.39
N ASN A 33 -15.96 -10.81 -11.85
CA ASN A 33 -16.54 -12.12 -11.74
C ASN A 33 -16.15 -13.07 -12.90
N ASP A 34 -15.49 -12.60 -13.93
CA ASP A 34 -14.98 -13.43 -15.04
C ASP A 34 -13.54 -13.91 -14.73
N SER A 35 -13.42 -15.16 -14.30
CA SER A 35 -12.13 -15.79 -13.96
C SER A 35 -11.17 -15.92 -15.14
N SER A 36 -11.64 -15.80 -16.38
CA SER A 36 -10.78 -15.74 -17.57
C SER A 36 -10.08 -14.39 -17.72
N ILE A 37 -10.63 -13.34 -17.14
CA ILE A 37 -10.09 -11.98 -17.12
C ILE A 37 -9.36 -11.73 -15.80
N PHE A 38 -10.07 -11.84 -14.67
CA PHE A 38 -9.49 -11.68 -13.34
C PHE A 38 -9.08 -13.04 -12.77
N THR A 39 -7.86 -13.45 -13.07
CA THR A 39 -7.24 -14.61 -12.43
C THR A 39 -7.04 -14.35 -10.93
N ILE A 40 -6.77 -15.40 -10.13
CA ILE A 40 -6.49 -15.29 -8.69
C ILE A 40 -5.39 -14.25 -8.44
N ASN A 41 -4.29 -14.30 -9.19
CA ASN A 41 -3.20 -13.33 -9.06
C ASN A 41 -3.67 -11.88 -9.33
N SER A 42 -4.56 -11.69 -10.30
CA SER A 42 -5.10 -10.36 -10.61
C SER A 42 -6.01 -9.85 -9.50
N LEU A 43 -6.85 -10.73 -8.94
CA LEU A 43 -7.70 -10.40 -7.78
C LEU A 43 -6.85 -10.08 -6.54
N GLN A 44 -5.76 -10.82 -6.32
CA GLN A 44 -4.81 -10.52 -5.23
C GLN A 44 -4.20 -9.12 -5.38
N ILE A 45 -3.75 -8.76 -6.59
CA ILE A 45 -3.18 -7.42 -6.85
C ILE A 45 -4.22 -6.34 -6.53
N MET A 46 -5.45 -6.48 -7.00
CA MET A 46 -6.52 -5.50 -6.78
C MET A 46 -6.94 -5.43 -5.31
N LYS A 47 -7.10 -6.59 -4.65
CA LYS A 47 -7.44 -6.66 -3.22
C LYS A 47 -6.36 -5.98 -2.38
N ARG A 48 -5.08 -6.28 -2.63
CA ARG A 48 -3.94 -5.69 -1.92
C ARG A 48 -3.84 -4.19 -2.12
N LEU A 49 -4.01 -3.70 -3.35
CA LEU A 49 -3.97 -2.26 -3.61
C LEU A 49 -5.15 -1.53 -2.94
N LYS A 50 -6.35 -2.12 -2.97
CA LYS A 50 -7.51 -1.60 -2.24
C LYS A 50 -7.26 -1.55 -0.74
N ASP A 51 -6.75 -2.64 -0.15
CA ASP A 51 -6.42 -2.75 1.27
C ASP A 51 -5.35 -1.74 1.70
N TYR A 52 -4.37 -1.48 0.83
CA TYR A 52 -3.33 -0.47 1.06
C TYR A 52 -3.85 0.98 1.06
N GLY A 53 -5.13 1.17 0.76
CA GLY A 53 -5.75 2.50 0.69
C GLY A 53 -5.99 3.00 -0.74
N GLY A 54 -5.90 2.12 -1.73
CA GLY A 54 -6.21 2.39 -3.13
C GLY A 54 -5.07 3.02 -3.94
N ALA A 55 -3.95 3.38 -3.30
CA ALA A 55 -2.79 3.96 -3.97
C ALA A 55 -1.48 3.48 -3.33
N ALA A 56 -0.56 2.93 -4.14
CA ALA A 56 0.74 2.46 -3.68
C ALA A 56 1.75 2.34 -4.82
N THR A 57 3.04 2.22 -4.47
CA THR A 57 4.05 1.71 -5.39
C THR A 57 4.06 0.18 -5.38
N CYS A 58 4.54 -0.46 -6.45
CA CYS A 58 4.74 -1.92 -6.46
C CYS A 58 5.69 -2.37 -5.34
N LYS A 59 6.63 -1.53 -4.95
CA LYS A 59 7.56 -1.82 -3.86
C LYS A 59 6.88 -1.84 -2.50
N GLN A 60 6.01 -0.87 -2.22
CA GLN A 60 5.22 -0.85 -1.00
C GLN A 60 4.32 -2.07 -0.87
N LEU A 61 3.63 -2.45 -1.96
CA LEU A 61 2.81 -3.67 -1.98
C LEU A 61 3.66 -4.93 -1.74
N SER A 62 4.86 -4.99 -2.35
CA SER A 62 5.80 -6.10 -2.16
C SER A 62 6.25 -6.23 -0.69
N VAL A 63 6.55 -5.12 -0.04
CA VAL A 63 6.98 -5.10 1.37
C VAL A 63 5.85 -5.55 2.29
N LYS A 64 4.63 -5.02 2.07
CA LYS A 64 3.50 -5.31 2.97
C LYS A 64 2.91 -6.70 2.77
N TYR A 65 2.68 -7.11 1.53
CA TYR A 65 1.90 -8.32 1.24
C TYR A 65 2.74 -9.51 0.77
N GLY A 66 4.02 -9.30 0.52
CA GLY A 66 4.89 -10.27 -0.12
C GLY A 66 4.86 -10.19 -1.64
N GLU A 67 5.36 -11.18 -2.32
CA GLU A 67 5.70 -11.19 -3.73
C GLU A 67 6.84 -10.21 -4.09
N ASN A 68 7.38 -10.31 -5.28
CA ASN A 68 8.32 -9.32 -5.77
C ASN A 68 7.58 -8.16 -6.49
N PRO A 69 8.21 -6.98 -6.64
CA PRO A 69 7.55 -5.85 -7.30
C PRO A 69 7.09 -6.13 -8.74
N ASN A 70 7.76 -7.07 -9.45
CA ASN A 70 7.39 -7.44 -10.82
C ASN A 70 6.08 -8.23 -10.87
N PHE A 71 5.70 -8.95 -9.81
CA PHE A 71 4.39 -9.59 -9.71
C PHE A 71 3.27 -8.55 -9.86
N TYR A 72 3.37 -7.44 -9.17
CA TYR A 72 2.39 -6.35 -9.23
C TYR A 72 2.42 -5.65 -10.58
N ASN A 73 3.60 -5.31 -11.09
CA ASN A 73 3.74 -4.59 -12.35
C ASN A 73 3.34 -5.45 -13.56
N GLY A 74 3.93 -6.63 -13.69
CA GLY A 74 3.66 -7.55 -14.79
C GLY A 74 2.25 -8.13 -14.75
N GLY A 75 1.73 -8.43 -13.55
CA GLY A 75 0.36 -8.90 -13.36
C GLY A 75 -0.67 -7.86 -13.78
N SER A 76 -0.47 -6.59 -13.42
CA SER A 76 -1.32 -5.48 -13.85
C SER A 76 -1.27 -5.28 -15.38
N TRP A 77 -0.08 -5.36 -15.97
CA TRP A 77 0.09 -5.26 -17.42
C TRP A 77 -0.70 -6.36 -18.14
N SER A 78 -0.56 -7.61 -17.71
CA SER A 78 -1.26 -8.75 -18.29
C SER A 78 -2.79 -8.67 -18.10
N LEU A 79 -3.25 -8.19 -16.92
CA LEU A 79 -4.67 -7.96 -16.66
C LEU A 79 -5.25 -6.91 -17.61
N ALA A 80 -4.59 -5.76 -17.73
CA ALA A 80 -5.04 -4.69 -18.60
C ALA A 80 -5.17 -5.14 -20.08
N GLN A 81 -4.25 -5.97 -20.54
CA GLN A 81 -4.34 -6.55 -21.90
C GLN A 81 -5.57 -7.46 -22.05
N ARG A 82 -5.87 -8.32 -21.05
CA ARG A 82 -7.06 -9.18 -21.10
C ARG A 82 -8.35 -8.36 -21.11
N ILE A 83 -8.40 -7.30 -20.29
CA ILE A 83 -9.55 -6.38 -20.25
C ILE A 83 -9.75 -5.71 -21.60
N ALA A 84 -8.71 -5.10 -22.17
CA ALA A 84 -8.80 -4.44 -23.47
C ALA A 84 -9.25 -5.40 -24.58
N LYS A 85 -8.73 -6.63 -24.58
CA LYS A 85 -9.14 -7.67 -25.53
C LYS A 85 -10.61 -8.08 -25.37
N LYS A 86 -11.10 -8.15 -24.15
CA LYS A 86 -12.49 -8.57 -23.85
C LYS A 86 -13.49 -7.48 -24.17
N THR A 87 -13.19 -6.24 -23.79
CA THR A 87 -14.14 -5.12 -23.84
C THR A 87 -14.00 -4.27 -25.10
N GLY A 88 -12.83 -4.30 -25.75
CA GLY A 88 -12.51 -3.36 -26.83
C GLY A 88 -12.27 -1.93 -26.34
N CYS A 89 -12.09 -1.72 -25.03
CA CYS A 89 -11.84 -0.38 -24.49
C CYS A 89 -10.60 0.26 -25.14
N PRO A 90 -10.59 1.60 -25.27
CA PRO A 90 -9.46 2.29 -25.88
C PRO A 90 -8.17 2.01 -25.10
N VAL A 91 -7.07 1.83 -25.84
CA VAL A 91 -5.74 1.66 -25.26
C VAL A 91 -4.92 2.90 -25.54
N MET A 92 -4.36 3.48 -24.48
CA MET A 92 -3.51 4.65 -24.65
C MET A 92 -2.21 4.27 -25.38
N THR A 93 -1.86 5.00 -26.43
CA THR A 93 -0.59 4.84 -27.16
C THR A 93 0.43 5.88 -26.69
N LYS A 94 1.70 5.53 -26.79
CA LYS A 94 2.81 6.48 -26.69
C LYS A 94 3.11 7.07 -28.07
N ASP A 95 3.86 8.18 -28.10
CA ASP A 95 4.38 8.78 -29.34
C ASP A 95 5.29 7.83 -30.16
N THR A 96 5.68 6.71 -29.56
CA THR A 96 6.54 5.66 -30.13
C THR A 96 5.78 4.42 -30.60
N ASP A 97 4.45 4.50 -30.77
CA ASP A 97 3.54 3.39 -31.09
C ASP A 97 3.48 2.25 -30.04
N ASP A 98 4.14 2.40 -28.91
CA ASP A 98 4.03 1.45 -27.81
C ASP A 98 2.74 1.67 -27.01
N SER A 99 1.95 0.61 -26.81
CA SER A 99 0.75 0.66 -25.98
C SER A 99 1.06 0.85 -24.50
N LYS A 100 0.37 1.78 -23.87
CA LYS A 100 0.35 1.93 -22.40
C LYS A 100 -0.87 1.24 -21.84
N TRP A 101 -0.67 0.13 -21.14
CA TRP A 101 -1.76 -0.71 -20.62
C TRP A 101 -2.23 -0.27 -19.24
N TRP A 102 -1.33 0.19 -18.38
CA TRP A 102 -1.63 0.55 -17.00
C TRP A 102 -2.75 1.59 -16.83
N PRO A 103 -2.99 2.55 -17.78
CA PRO A 103 -4.07 3.53 -17.60
C PRO A 103 -5.47 2.93 -17.61
N ILE A 104 -5.64 1.70 -18.09
CA ILE A 104 -6.92 1.00 -18.01
C ILE A 104 -7.30 0.78 -16.54
N LEU A 105 -6.35 0.43 -15.68
CA LEU A 105 -6.58 0.10 -14.27
C LEU A 105 -6.38 1.29 -13.34
N TYR A 106 -5.45 2.17 -13.69
CA TYR A 106 -4.88 3.15 -12.76
C TYR A 106 -4.82 4.55 -13.34
N ILE A 107 -4.78 5.50 -12.44
CA ILE A 107 -4.08 6.77 -12.63
C ILE A 107 -2.79 6.70 -11.80
N GLY A 108 -1.77 7.47 -12.18
CA GLY A 108 -0.50 7.37 -11.50
C GLY A 108 0.27 8.67 -11.48
N ARG A 109 1.24 8.76 -10.59
CA ARG A 109 2.17 9.88 -10.47
C ARG A 109 3.56 9.40 -10.09
N LYS A 110 4.56 10.23 -10.33
CA LYS A 110 5.91 9.94 -9.81
C LYS A 110 5.85 9.95 -8.28
N SER A 111 6.55 9.01 -7.66
CA SER A 111 6.70 9.00 -6.21
C SER A 111 7.64 10.12 -5.76
N ASP A 112 7.43 10.65 -4.57
CA ASP A 112 8.36 11.56 -3.94
C ASP A 112 9.69 10.85 -3.66
N LYS A 113 10.76 11.61 -3.51
CA LYS A 113 12.09 11.05 -3.21
C LYS A 113 12.15 10.28 -1.88
N SER A 114 11.18 10.51 -1.00
CA SER A 114 11.01 9.83 0.29
C SER A 114 10.29 8.48 0.18
N SER A 115 9.55 8.24 -0.91
CA SER A 115 8.78 7.00 -1.09
C SER A 115 9.61 5.91 -1.76
N GLU A 116 9.47 4.67 -1.31
CA GLU A 116 10.07 3.53 -1.99
C GLU A 116 9.32 3.20 -3.30
N GLY A 117 10.05 3.21 -4.40
CA GLY A 117 9.53 2.95 -5.74
C GLY A 117 9.43 4.21 -6.59
N ALA A 118 9.44 4.05 -7.91
CA ALA A 118 9.53 5.16 -8.85
C ALA A 118 8.17 5.80 -9.20
N TYR A 119 7.06 5.06 -8.98
CA TYR A 119 5.74 5.47 -9.45
C TYR A 119 4.64 4.94 -8.54
N ILE A 120 3.71 5.83 -8.17
CA ILE A 120 2.53 5.49 -7.36
C ILE A 120 1.38 5.24 -8.32
N TRP A 121 0.72 4.09 -8.14
CA TRP A 121 -0.48 3.67 -8.84
C TRP A 121 -1.69 3.87 -7.94
N LYS A 122 -2.72 4.51 -8.45
CA LYS A 122 -4.01 4.67 -7.77
C LYS A 122 -5.09 4.02 -8.63
N LEU A 123 -5.93 3.20 -8.03
CA LEU A 123 -7.09 2.59 -8.70
C LEU A 123 -7.98 3.68 -9.32
N ARG A 124 -8.53 3.41 -10.50
CA ARG A 124 -9.61 4.22 -11.05
C ARG A 124 -10.83 4.13 -10.16
N GLU A 125 -11.59 5.19 -10.09
CA GLU A 125 -12.71 5.32 -9.15
C GLU A 125 -13.77 4.26 -9.38
N GLU A 126 -14.14 3.99 -10.63
CA GLU A 126 -15.13 2.98 -11.00
C GLU A 126 -14.67 1.55 -10.61
N LEU A 127 -13.39 1.25 -10.83
CA LEU A 127 -12.80 -0.03 -10.42
C LEU A 127 -12.72 -0.13 -8.90
N ALA A 128 -12.32 0.93 -8.21
CA ALA A 128 -12.26 0.97 -6.75
C ALA A 128 -13.66 0.77 -6.13
N GLU A 129 -14.68 1.38 -6.70
CA GLU A 129 -16.08 1.20 -6.30
C GLU A 129 -16.55 -0.25 -6.55
N ALA A 130 -16.31 -0.79 -7.74
CA ALA A 130 -16.67 -2.16 -8.08
C ALA A 130 -16.05 -3.18 -7.12
N LEU A 131 -14.78 -2.99 -6.74
CA LEU A 131 -14.11 -3.83 -5.75
C LEU A 131 -14.76 -3.79 -4.36
N THR A 132 -15.57 -2.79 -4.04
CA THR A 132 -16.33 -2.79 -2.78
C THR A 132 -17.59 -3.64 -2.84
N LYS A 133 -18.07 -3.94 -4.05
CA LYS A 133 -19.34 -4.62 -4.30
C LYS A 133 -19.18 -6.12 -4.58
N VAL A 134 -17.95 -6.59 -4.76
CA VAL A 134 -17.63 -8.01 -4.98
C VAL A 134 -17.06 -8.66 -3.73
N ASP A 135 -17.38 -9.92 -3.52
CA ASP A 135 -16.80 -10.70 -2.43
C ASP A 135 -15.40 -11.19 -2.81
N LEU A 136 -14.41 -10.76 -2.03
CA LEU A 136 -13.01 -11.15 -2.16
C LEU A 136 -12.48 -11.86 -0.91
N SER A 137 -13.37 -12.39 -0.05
CA SER A 137 -12.99 -13.05 1.21
C SER A 137 -12.03 -14.21 0.98
N GLU A 138 -12.28 -15.00 -0.07
CA GLU A 138 -11.50 -16.19 -0.43
C GLU A 138 -10.15 -15.87 -1.10
N ILE A 139 -9.86 -14.60 -1.35
CA ILE A 139 -8.58 -14.18 -1.97
C ILE A 139 -7.58 -13.85 -0.87
N ASP A 140 -6.48 -14.58 -0.81
CA ASP A 140 -5.42 -14.35 0.17
C ASP A 140 -4.78 -12.97 0.02
N LEU A 141 -4.70 -12.26 1.13
CA LEU A 141 -4.10 -10.94 1.16
C LEU A 141 -2.56 -11.02 1.21
N TYR A 142 -2.03 -11.92 2.01
CA TYR A 142 -0.58 -12.12 2.20
C TYR A 142 -0.10 -13.39 1.52
N VAL A 143 1.15 -13.36 1.02
CA VAL A 143 1.81 -14.56 0.44
C VAL A 143 2.14 -15.56 1.53
N ASP A 144 2.64 -15.04 2.65
CA ASP A 144 2.97 -15.85 3.83
C ASP A 144 2.13 -15.34 5.01
N ASN A 145 1.23 -16.20 5.48
CA ASN A 145 0.39 -15.93 6.64
C ASN A 145 1.11 -16.29 7.96
N THR A 146 2.37 -16.75 7.91
CA THR A 146 3.16 -16.98 9.11
C THR A 146 3.37 -15.66 9.84
N PRO A 147 2.96 -15.56 11.12
CA PRO A 147 3.14 -14.35 11.87
C PRO A 147 4.62 -13.99 12.02
N SER A 148 4.96 -12.76 11.76
CA SER A 148 6.29 -12.21 12.04
C SER A 148 6.45 -11.89 13.53
N ILE A 149 7.70 -11.82 14.01
CA ILE A 149 7.99 -11.42 15.38
C ILE A 149 8.78 -10.10 15.35
N TRP A 150 8.16 -9.05 15.85
CA TRP A 150 8.72 -7.70 15.87
C TRP A 150 9.42 -7.40 17.20
N LYS A 151 10.61 -6.85 17.13
CA LYS A 151 11.27 -6.24 18.29
C LYS A 151 10.93 -4.76 18.32
N ILE A 152 10.27 -4.32 19.38
CA ILE A 152 9.96 -2.91 19.60
C ILE A 152 10.71 -2.43 20.83
N SER A 153 11.44 -1.33 20.70
CA SER A 153 12.20 -0.77 21.80
C SER A 153 11.78 0.69 21.99
N HIS A 154 11.27 0.98 23.16
CA HIS A 154 10.92 2.35 23.54
C HIS A 154 12.10 3.10 24.18
N GLY A 155 13.28 2.48 24.28
CA GLY A 155 14.44 3.09 24.92
C GLY A 155 14.18 3.39 26.40
N SER A 156 14.61 4.57 26.82
CA SER A 156 14.39 5.06 28.20
C SER A 156 13.24 6.06 28.20
N ILE A 157 12.01 5.56 28.18
CA ILE A 157 10.83 6.44 28.34
C ILE A 157 10.47 6.63 29.82
N SER A 158 9.75 7.73 30.10
CA SER A 158 9.25 7.96 31.46
C SER A 158 8.25 6.88 31.88
N GLU A 159 8.19 6.58 33.16
CA GLU A 159 7.24 5.60 33.70
C GLU A 159 5.78 6.00 33.41
N LYS A 160 5.48 7.30 33.43
CA LYS A 160 4.17 7.85 33.07
C LYS A 160 3.78 7.46 31.63
N ASN A 161 4.66 7.64 30.68
CA ASN A 161 4.39 7.29 29.28
C ASN A 161 4.25 5.78 29.11
N ARG A 162 5.09 4.99 29.78
CA ARG A 162 4.98 3.53 29.81
C ARG A 162 3.60 3.06 30.25
N ILE A 163 3.14 3.53 31.43
CA ILE A 163 1.81 3.18 31.97
C ILE A 163 0.70 3.61 31.00
N THR A 164 0.85 4.77 30.35
CA THR A 164 -0.14 5.26 29.39
C THR A 164 -0.24 4.35 28.18
N PHE A 165 0.88 3.92 27.61
CA PHE A 165 0.89 3.07 26.42
C PHE A 165 0.39 1.65 26.72
N GLU A 166 0.85 1.06 27.82
CA GLU A 166 0.39 -0.25 28.28
C GLU A 166 -1.12 -0.22 28.60
N GLY A 167 -1.61 0.81 29.28
CA GLY A 167 -3.03 0.95 29.61
C GLY A 167 -3.96 1.20 28.42
N ARG A 168 -3.41 1.67 27.30
CA ARG A 168 -4.15 1.86 26.03
C ARG A 168 -3.99 0.70 25.06
N ASN A 169 -3.22 -0.33 25.40
CA ASN A 169 -2.85 -1.43 24.50
C ASN A 169 -2.27 -0.93 23.16
N VAL A 170 -1.41 0.08 23.21
CA VAL A 170 -0.77 0.64 22.02
C VAL A 170 0.75 0.46 22.09
N VAL A 171 1.32 0.23 20.92
CA VAL A 171 2.76 0.21 20.72
C VAL A 171 3.13 1.44 19.91
N VAL A 172 4.18 2.14 20.31
CA VAL A 172 4.61 3.38 19.67
C VAL A 172 5.96 3.16 19.02
N VAL A 173 6.08 3.58 17.77
CA VAL A 173 7.33 3.57 17.02
C VAL A 173 7.59 4.98 16.50
N HIS A 174 8.80 5.48 16.70
CA HIS A 174 9.16 6.82 16.23
C HIS A 174 9.39 6.79 14.72
N SER A 175 8.65 7.59 13.97
CA SER A 175 8.69 7.63 12.49
C SER A 175 10.08 7.98 11.94
N THR A 176 10.86 8.76 12.68
CA THR A 176 12.20 9.19 12.28
C THR A 176 13.34 8.35 12.87
N THR A 177 13.04 7.16 13.41
CA THR A 177 14.08 6.26 13.91
C THR A 177 15.06 5.94 12.77
N LYS A 178 16.33 6.32 12.96
CA LYS A 178 17.37 6.17 11.92
C LYS A 178 17.51 4.73 11.47
N ALA A 179 17.64 4.54 10.16
CA ALA A 179 18.00 3.26 9.59
C ALA A 179 19.33 2.75 10.16
N LYS A 180 19.48 1.42 10.25
CA LYS A 180 20.80 0.83 10.46
C LYS A 180 21.70 1.20 9.28
N ALA A 181 23.03 1.23 9.51
CA ALA A 181 24.02 1.67 8.52
C ALA A 181 23.92 0.98 7.15
N THR A 182 23.32 -0.18 7.06
CA THR A 182 23.11 -0.97 5.83
C THR A 182 21.74 -0.83 5.20
N SER A 183 20.80 -0.13 5.84
CA SER A 183 19.41 0.05 5.35
C SER A 183 19.19 1.50 4.95
N LYS A 184 18.49 1.70 3.82
CA LYS A 184 18.07 3.03 3.35
C LYS A 184 16.71 3.43 3.96
N VAL A 185 15.98 2.48 4.55
CA VAL A 185 14.64 2.67 5.12
C VAL A 185 14.76 2.79 6.62
N SER A 186 14.05 3.74 7.22
CA SER A 186 14.00 3.87 8.67
C SER A 186 13.32 2.66 9.31
N GLN A 187 13.65 2.36 10.57
CA GLN A 187 12.98 1.27 11.29
C GLN A 187 11.49 1.54 11.50
N GLY A 188 11.13 2.83 11.64
CA GLY A 188 9.73 3.26 11.74
C GLY A 188 8.95 3.00 10.46
N GLU A 189 9.52 3.35 9.30
CA GLU A 189 8.91 3.07 7.99
C GLU A 189 8.76 1.57 7.76
N SER A 190 9.82 0.78 8.01
CA SER A 190 9.75 -0.68 7.87
C SER A 190 8.66 -1.29 8.75
N PHE A 191 8.46 -0.75 9.95
CA PHE A 191 7.39 -1.19 10.84
C PHE A 191 6.01 -0.79 10.29
N MET A 192 5.84 0.46 9.89
CA MET A 192 4.56 0.96 9.37
C MET A 192 4.10 0.23 8.12
N GLU A 193 5.04 -0.16 7.25
CA GLU A 193 4.75 -0.83 5.98
C GLU A 193 4.66 -2.35 6.09
N GLY A 194 5.34 -2.95 7.06
CA GLY A 194 5.54 -4.40 7.15
C GLY A 194 4.68 -5.12 8.18
N ILE A 195 4.06 -4.40 9.12
CA ILE A 195 3.22 -4.99 10.16
C ILE A 195 1.96 -5.61 9.56
N LYS A 196 1.57 -6.80 10.08
CA LYS A 196 0.33 -7.51 9.73
C LYS A 196 -0.51 -7.76 10.97
N GLU A 197 -1.81 -7.80 10.81
CA GLU A 197 -2.69 -8.35 11.83
C GLU A 197 -2.27 -9.80 12.13
N GLY A 198 -2.19 -10.15 13.40
CA GLY A 198 -1.74 -11.46 13.84
C GLY A 198 -0.22 -11.59 14.09
N ASP A 199 0.61 -10.64 13.64
CA ASP A 199 2.03 -10.61 13.98
C ASP A 199 2.23 -10.49 15.49
N TYR A 200 3.33 -11.09 15.99
CA TYR A 200 3.72 -10.97 17.38
C TYR A 200 4.76 -9.87 17.58
N PHE A 201 4.83 -9.36 18.78
CA PHE A 201 5.90 -8.45 19.17
C PHE A 201 6.39 -8.71 20.58
N TYR A 202 7.63 -8.33 20.84
CA TYR A 202 8.13 -8.16 22.18
C TYR A 202 8.60 -6.73 22.40
N LEU A 203 8.12 -6.14 23.48
CA LEU A 203 8.39 -4.77 23.86
C LEU A 203 9.53 -4.73 24.86
N CYS A 204 10.54 -3.92 24.54
CA CYS A 204 11.71 -3.70 25.36
C CYS A 204 11.76 -2.28 25.92
N TYR A 205 12.14 -2.17 27.19
CA TYR A 205 12.58 -0.94 27.80
C TYR A 205 14.05 -1.12 28.22
N GLY A 206 14.95 -0.39 27.58
CA GLY A 206 16.38 -0.67 27.71
C GLY A 206 16.70 -2.10 27.25
N ASN A 207 17.31 -2.90 28.12
CA ASN A 207 17.74 -4.26 27.83
C ASN A 207 16.76 -5.34 28.33
N SER A 208 15.60 -4.97 28.85
CA SER A 208 14.64 -5.89 29.45
C SER A 208 13.40 -6.04 28.59
N ILE A 209 12.99 -7.28 28.30
CA ILE A 209 11.69 -7.58 27.72
C ILE A 209 10.64 -7.38 28.79
N ARG A 210 9.63 -6.56 28.50
CA ARG A 210 8.54 -6.21 29.43
C ARG A 210 7.23 -6.84 29.06
N LEU A 211 6.96 -7.00 27.77
CA LEU A 211 5.67 -7.40 27.28
C LEU A 211 5.86 -8.25 26.02
N LEU A 212 5.04 -9.29 25.90
CA LEU A 212 4.77 -10.00 24.67
C LEU A 212 3.34 -9.70 24.26
N GLY A 213 3.10 -9.48 23.00
CA GLY A 213 1.77 -9.19 22.49
C GLY A 213 1.59 -9.62 21.03
N GLN A 214 0.37 -9.49 20.57
CA GLN A 214 -0.01 -9.75 19.19
C GLN A 214 -0.74 -8.53 18.65
N PHE A 215 -0.47 -8.15 17.41
CA PHE A 215 -1.19 -7.06 16.75
C PHE A 215 -2.59 -7.54 16.35
N VAL A 216 -3.59 -6.79 16.77
CA VAL A 216 -5.00 -7.03 16.42
C VAL A 216 -5.45 -6.22 15.20
N THR A 217 -4.54 -5.47 14.61
CA THR A 217 -4.76 -4.68 13.39
C THR A 217 -3.42 -4.33 12.76
N ASP A 218 -3.40 -4.17 11.46
CA ASP A 218 -2.27 -3.63 10.69
C ASP A 218 -2.35 -2.11 10.50
N LYS A 219 -3.40 -1.47 11.01
CA LYS A 219 -3.61 -0.03 10.88
C LYS A 219 -2.69 0.76 11.80
N VAL A 220 -1.84 1.57 11.22
CA VAL A 220 -0.96 2.49 11.93
C VAL A 220 -1.59 3.87 11.99
N VAL A 221 -1.66 4.45 13.19
CA VAL A 221 -2.15 5.80 13.41
C VAL A 221 -0.96 6.72 13.66
N LEU A 222 -0.80 7.73 12.82
CA LEU A 222 0.18 8.78 13.06
C LEU A 222 -0.35 9.75 14.13
N ASN A 223 0.43 9.95 15.17
CA ASN A 223 0.12 10.94 16.18
C ASN A 223 1.15 12.08 16.10
N PRO A 224 0.77 13.25 15.60
CA PRO A 224 1.69 14.39 15.48
C PRO A 224 2.03 15.07 16.81
N GLU A 225 1.35 14.70 17.89
CA GLU A 225 1.53 15.32 19.23
C GLU A 225 2.50 14.55 20.14
N MET A 226 3.16 13.52 19.64
CA MET A 226 4.15 12.73 20.40
C MET A 226 5.58 12.93 19.92
#